data_cd20900d9783eaf1d60ad7ae0433aa75
#
_entry.id   cd20900d9783eaf1d60ad7ae0433aa75
#
_cell.length_a   1.000
_cell.length_b   1.000
_cell.length_c   1.000
_cell.angle_alpha   90.00
_cell.angle_beta   90.00
_cell.angle_gamma   90.00
#
_symmetry.space_group_name_H-M   'P 1'
#
loop_
_entity.id
_entity.type
_entity.pdbx_description
1 polymer ?
#
loop_
_entity_poly.entity_id
_entity_poly.type
_entity_poly.pdbx_seq_one_letter_code
_entity_poly.pdbx_strand_id
1 'polypeptide(L)'
;MHTAALTLAIAATSATVASAADKITVIVGGMEKQIYLPAVLTQQLGYFKDQGLDVELLNSRAGVEAENELLAGAVQGVVGFYDHTVDLQSKGKYIQSIVQFSQAPGEVELVSAKHPEIKSPADFKGATLGVTGLGSSTDFLTQYLAVRSGLKPGDYTLLPVGAGNTFIAAVKQDQIQAGMTTEPTIAKLLKTGEASILVDMRTPEKTKEALGGDYPAASFYVQSSWLEGHKDEAQKLANAFVKTMKFIATHSAEEIADKMPKDYYAGNRDLYVQGLAGGKAMFTPDGRMPADGPPTVLKVLSTFSKSLQGKQIDLSKTYTTEFVDAAK
;
A
#
# COMPACT_ATOMS: atom_id res chain seq x y z
N MET A 1 -35.56 50.68 58.85
CA MET A 1 -34.91 49.40 58.81
C MET A 1 -35.06 48.85 57.38
N HIS A 2 -34.02 48.98 56.56
CA HIS A 2 -34.04 48.53 55.16
C HIS A 2 -33.07 47.31 55.06
N THR A 3 -33.64 46.18 54.82
CA THR A 3 -32.87 44.93 54.58
C THR A 3 -32.56 44.82 53.06
N ALA A 4 -31.29 44.95 52.69
CA ALA A 4 -30.82 44.70 51.37
C ALA A 4 -30.53 43.18 51.17
N ALA A 5 -31.23 42.56 50.22
CA ALA A 5 -30.97 41.16 49.83
C ALA A 5 -29.87 41.15 48.78
N LEU A 6 -28.77 40.48 49.04
CA LEU A 6 -27.63 40.31 48.17
C LEU A 6 -27.85 38.99 47.35
N THR A 7 -28.14 39.13 46.04
CA THR A 7 -28.31 37.99 45.15
C THR A 7 -26.95 37.58 44.60
N LEU A 8 -26.48 36.39 44.97
CA LEU A 8 -25.22 35.81 44.48
C LEU A 8 -25.50 35.07 43.19
N ALA A 9 -25.01 35.62 42.06
CA ALA A 9 -25.09 34.96 40.75
C ALA A 9 -23.93 33.94 40.62
N ILE A 10 -24.24 32.66 40.64
CA ILE A 10 -23.26 31.59 40.37
C ILE A 10 -23.12 31.45 38.84
N ALA A 11 -22.01 31.91 38.30
CA ALA A 11 -21.64 31.66 36.89
C ALA A 11 -21.14 30.20 36.77
N ALA A 12 -21.95 29.34 36.18
CA ALA A 12 -21.54 27.98 35.81
C ALA A 12 -20.60 28.05 34.61
N THR A 13 -19.30 27.93 34.85
CA THR A 13 -18.31 27.72 33.80
C THR A 13 -18.42 26.28 33.30
N SER A 14 -19.00 26.10 32.12
CA SER A 14 -19.00 24.83 31.40
C SER A 14 -17.55 24.54 30.97
N ALA A 15 -16.85 23.69 31.73
CA ALA A 15 -15.59 23.14 31.29
C ALA A 15 -15.87 22.18 30.12
N THR A 16 -15.50 22.55 28.90
CA THR A 16 -15.41 21.64 27.78
C THR A 16 -14.36 20.60 28.13
N VAL A 17 -14.80 19.40 28.46
CA VAL A 17 -13.90 18.23 28.58
C VAL A 17 -13.36 17.99 27.16
N ALA A 18 -12.10 18.32 26.94
CA ALA A 18 -11.40 17.91 25.74
C ALA A 18 -11.40 16.37 25.75
N SER A 19 -12.16 15.75 24.85
CA SER A 19 -12.07 14.31 24.63
C SER A 19 -10.63 14.00 24.24
N ALA A 20 -10.00 13.06 24.94
CA ALA A 20 -8.71 12.53 24.51
C ALA A 20 -8.87 12.01 23.08
N ALA A 21 -7.93 12.35 22.21
CA ALA A 21 -7.94 11.83 20.84
C ALA A 21 -7.82 10.30 20.87
N ASP A 22 -8.59 9.62 20.03
CA ASP A 22 -8.52 8.17 19.91
C ASP A 22 -7.13 7.78 19.37
N LYS A 23 -6.37 7.02 20.15
CA LYS A 23 -5.05 6.56 19.73
C LYS A 23 -5.19 5.37 18.80
N ILE A 24 -4.70 5.52 17.56
CA ILE A 24 -4.74 4.50 16.52
C ILE A 24 -3.30 4.22 16.05
N THR A 25 -2.90 2.96 16.06
CA THR A 25 -1.63 2.53 15.50
C THR A 25 -1.85 1.91 14.12
N VAL A 26 -1.18 2.44 13.10
CA VAL A 26 -1.22 1.97 11.73
C VAL A 26 0.20 1.59 11.31
N ILE A 27 0.37 0.37 10.79
CA ILE A 27 1.66 -0.07 10.25
C ILE A 27 1.66 0.00 8.73
N VAL A 28 2.78 0.43 8.15
CA VAL A 28 2.96 0.60 6.72
C VAL A 28 3.94 -0.45 6.21
N GLY A 29 3.61 -1.15 5.13
CA GLY A 29 4.44 -2.20 4.52
C GLY A 29 5.68 -1.70 3.77
N GLY A 30 6.35 -0.67 4.33
CA GLY A 30 7.53 0.02 3.80
C GLY A 30 7.23 1.49 3.55
N MET A 31 7.42 2.36 4.56
CA MET A 31 7.09 3.79 4.45
C MET A 31 7.86 4.51 3.34
N GLU A 32 9.04 4.04 2.98
CA GLU A 32 9.89 4.62 1.93
C GLU A 32 9.33 4.38 0.51
N LYS A 33 8.37 3.47 0.35
CA LYS A 33 7.78 3.13 -0.95
C LYS A 33 6.77 4.20 -1.36
N GLN A 34 6.94 4.77 -2.55
CA GLN A 34 6.04 5.83 -3.03
C GLN A 34 4.58 5.37 -3.16
N ILE A 35 4.34 4.08 -3.38
CA ILE A 35 2.99 3.51 -3.43
C ILE A 35 2.24 3.68 -2.09
N TYR A 36 2.96 3.78 -0.96
CA TYR A 36 2.40 3.99 0.38
C TYR A 36 2.50 5.44 0.88
N LEU A 37 2.97 6.35 0.03
CA LEU A 37 3.03 7.79 0.30
C LEU A 37 1.76 8.36 0.96
N PRO A 38 0.51 7.91 0.65
CA PRO A 38 -0.68 8.49 1.28
C PRO A 38 -0.67 8.44 2.81
N ALA A 39 -0.07 7.41 3.43
CA ALA A 39 -0.01 7.30 4.90
C ALA A 39 0.72 8.48 5.53
N VAL A 40 1.96 8.71 5.13
CA VAL A 40 2.80 9.77 5.67
C VAL A 40 2.32 11.14 5.21
N LEU A 41 1.88 11.28 3.97
CA LEU A 41 1.33 12.53 3.46
C LEU A 41 0.09 12.98 4.27
N THR A 42 -0.81 12.05 4.63
CA THR A 42 -1.96 12.35 5.49
C THR A 42 -1.52 12.92 6.83
N GLN A 43 -0.48 12.34 7.43
CA GLN A 43 0.10 12.82 8.69
C GLN A 43 0.74 14.20 8.53
N GLN A 44 1.54 14.41 7.45
CA GLN A 44 2.22 15.68 7.18
C GLN A 44 1.25 16.82 6.88
N LEU A 45 0.13 16.53 6.23
CA LEU A 45 -0.93 17.50 5.95
C LEU A 45 -1.84 17.76 7.19
N GLY A 46 -1.64 17.03 8.29
CA GLY A 46 -2.40 17.20 9.53
C GLY A 46 -3.81 16.60 9.48
N TYR A 47 -4.16 15.84 8.44
CA TYR A 47 -5.54 15.40 8.22
C TYR A 47 -6.06 14.39 9.25
N PHE A 48 -5.18 13.60 9.89
CA PHE A 48 -5.57 12.79 11.04
C PHE A 48 -5.99 13.65 12.22
N LYS A 49 -5.23 14.70 12.53
CA LYS A 49 -5.54 15.63 13.61
C LYS A 49 -6.82 16.41 13.35
N ASP A 50 -7.08 16.80 12.09
CA ASP A 50 -8.33 17.45 11.67
C ASP A 50 -9.56 16.57 12.00
N GLN A 51 -9.39 15.23 12.04
CA GLN A 51 -10.43 14.28 12.41
C GLN A 51 -10.44 13.94 13.91
N GLY A 52 -9.60 14.57 14.72
CA GLY A 52 -9.49 14.29 16.15
C GLY A 52 -8.80 12.96 16.46
N LEU A 53 -7.98 12.42 15.53
CA LEU A 53 -7.25 11.17 15.71
C LEU A 53 -5.80 11.45 16.11
N ASP A 54 -5.27 10.65 17.03
CA ASP A 54 -3.85 10.52 17.33
C ASP A 54 -3.32 9.25 16.67
N VAL A 55 -2.79 9.39 15.43
CA VAL A 55 -2.32 8.26 14.63
C VAL A 55 -0.82 8.11 14.75
N GLU A 56 -0.39 6.95 15.25
CA GLU A 56 1.00 6.50 15.23
C GLU A 56 1.24 5.65 13.97
N LEU A 57 2.19 6.08 13.12
CA LEU A 57 2.62 5.31 11.95
C LEU A 57 3.86 4.48 12.29
N LEU A 58 3.75 3.16 12.15
CA LEU A 58 4.86 2.23 12.28
C LEU A 58 5.33 1.77 10.89
N ASN A 59 6.61 1.41 10.78
CA ASN A 59 7.20 0.89 9.55
C ASN A 59 7.48 -0.60 9.66
N SER A 60 7.18 -1.36 8.60
CA SER A 60 7.71 -2.71 8.41
C SER A 60 8.46 -2.81 7.08
N ARG A 61 9.26 -3.86 6.89
CA ARG A 61 10.07 -4.02 5.67
C ARG A 61 9.26 -4.51 4.48
N ALA A 62 8.19 -5.25 4.75
CA ALA A 62 7.36 -5.90 3.72
C ALA A 62 5.88 -5.89 4.14
N GLY A 63 4.98 -5.96 3.13
CA GLY A 63 3.53 -5.98 3.37
C GLY A 63 3.08 -7.17 4.22
N VAL A 64 3.64 -8.35 3.99
CA VAL A 64 3.33 -9.55 4.79
C VAL A 64 3.71 -9.40 6.27
N GLU A 65 4.78 -8.67 6.59
CA GLU A 65 5.14 -8.39 7.98
C GLU A 65 4.10 -7.47 8.64
N ALA A 66 3.66 -6.42 7.93
CA ALA A 66 2.61 -5.53 8.40
C ALA A 66 1.28 -6.26 8.60
N GLU A 67 0.92 -7.16 7.69
CA GLU A 67 -0.26 -8.03 7.78
C GLU A 67 -0.21 -8.90 9.05
N ASN A 68 0.94 -9.51 9.34
CA ASN A 68 1.10 -10.36 10.53
C ASN A 68 0.89 -9.58 11.83
N GLU A 69 1.36 -8.33 11.92
CA GLU A 69 1.12 -7.46 13.09
C GLU A 69 -0.37 -7.13 13.25
N LEU A 70 -1.09 -6.92 12.14
CA LEU A 70 -2.54 -6.72 12.17
C LEU A 70 -3.27 -7.97 12.68
N LEU A 71 -2.91 -9.15 12.15
CA LEU A 71 -3.53 -10.42 12.56
C LEU A 71 -3.23 -10.78 14.02
N ALA A 72 -2.09 -10.35 14.54
CA ALA A 72 -1.74 -10.49 15.95
C ALA A 72 -2.50 -9.49 16.85
N GLY A 73 -3.20 -8.52 16.29
CA GLY A 73 -3.90 -7.46 17.04
C GLY A 73 -2.96 -6.39 17.62
N ALA A 74 -1.71 -6.33 17.16
CA ALA A 74 -0.73 -5.34 17.61
C ALA A 74 -1.02 -3.95 17.08
N VAL A 75 -1.71 -3.84 15.96
CA VAL A 75 -2.10 -2.58 15.28
C VAL A 75 -3.57 -2.63 14.87
N GLN A 76 -4.19 -1.46 14.68
CA GLN A 76 -5.58 -1.33 14.28
C GLN A 76 -5.74 -1.36 12.76
N GLY A 77 -4.72 -0.96 12.00
CA GLY A 77 -4.80 -0.94 10.55
C GLY A 77 -3.45 -1.06 9.87
N VAL A 78 -3.50 -1.39 8.60
CA VAL A 78 -2.33 -1.53 7.73
C VAL A 78 -2.50 -0.69 6.48
N VAL A 79 -1.43 0.00 6.09
CA VAL A 79 -1.24 0.46 4.72
C VAL A 79 -0.42 -0.58 3.99
N GLY A 80 -1.09 -1.34 3.14
CA GLY A 80 -0.56 -2.50 2.41
C GLY A 80 -1.33 -2.74 1.13
N PHE A 81 -1.11 -3.90 0.49
CA PHE A 81 -1.79 -4.24 -0.76
C PHE A 81 -3.12 -4.94 -0.51
N TYR A 82 -4.10 -4.64 -1.35
CA TYR A 82 -5.43 -5.23 -1.31
C TYR A 82 -5.43 -6.75 -1.55
N ASP A 83 -4.50 -7.27 -2.33
CA ASP A 83 -4.40 -8.71 -2.63
C ASP A 83 -4.27 -9.58 -1.35
N HIS A 84 -3.71 -9.03 -0.28
CA HIS A 84 -3.68 -9.66 1.03
C HIS A 84 -5.07 -9.98 1.57
N THR A 85 -6.09 -9.14 1.28
CA THR A 85 -7.46 -9.40 1.74
C THR A 85 -8.05 -10.65 1.09
N VAL A 86 -7.73 -10.87 -0.17
CA VAL A 86 -8.16 -12.05 -0.95
C VAL A 86 -7.39 -13.30 -0.52
N ASP A 87 -6.07 -13.20 -0.37
CA ASP A 87 -5.22 -14.31 0.07
C ASP A 87 -5.60 -14.76 1.49
N LEU A 88 -5.76 -13.85 2.43
CA LEU A 88 -6.15 -14.16 3.81
C LEU A 88 -7.55 -14.77 3.93
N GLN A 89 -8.51 -14.33 3.12
CA GLN A 89 -9.82 -14.96 3.12
C GLN A 89 -9.73 -16.43 2.73
N SER A 90 -8.83 -16.78 1.80
CA SER A 90 -8.55 -18.18 1.45
C SER A 90 -8.05 -19.03 2.64
N LYS A 91 -7.47 -18.36 3.64
CA LYS A 91 -6.94 -18.95 4.88
C LYS A 91 -7.92 -18.82 6.07
N GLY A 92 -9.15 -18.35 5.81
CA GLY A 92 -10.18 -18.14 6.84
C GLY A 92 -9.92 -16.93 7.74
N LYS A 93 -9.11 -15.97 7.29
CA LYS A 93 -8.85 -14.69 7.96
C LYS A 93 -9.54 -13.57 7.20
N TYR A 94 -10.20 -12.67 7.90
CA TYR A 94 -11.03 -11.64 7.28
C TYR A 94 -10.52 -10.25 7.66
N ILE A 95 -9.98 -9.57 6.65
CA ILE A 95 -9.61 -8.17 6.68
C ILE A 95 -10.30 -7.46 5.53
N GLN A 96 -10.58 -6.17 5.67
CA GLN A 96 -11.27 -5.37 4.66
C GLN A 96 -10.52 -4.11 4.32
N SER A 97 -10.32 -3.84 3.02
CA SER A 97 -9.92 -2.52 2.53
C SER A 97 -11.08 -1.54 2.72
N ILE A 98 -10.83 -0.42 3.39
CA ILE A 98 -11.82 0.63 3.61
C ILE A 98 -11.49 1.92 2.85
N VAL A 99 -10.24 2.07 2.36
CA VAL A 99 -9.83 3.14 1.43
C VAL A 99 -8.83 2.55 0.44
N GLN A 100 -9.11 2.68 -0.84
CA GLN A 100 -8.22 2.22 -1.91
C GLN A 100 -7.33 3.36 -2.40
N PHE A 101 -6.02 3.23 -2.21
CA PHE A 101 -5.09 4.28 -2.62
C PHE A 101 -4.69 4.17 -4.09
N SER A 102 -4.53 2.95 -4.62
CA SER A 102 -4.09 2.79 -6.00
C SER A 102 -4.90 1.78 -6.78
N GLN A 103 -5.04 2.03 -8.07
CA GLN A 103 -5.70 1.18 -9.07
C GLN A 103 -4.70 0.36 -9.90
N ALA A 104 -3.41 0.54 -9.64
CA ALA A 104 -2.30 -0.16 -10.27
C ALA A 104 -1.26 -0.53 -9.20
N PRO A 105 -0.46 -1.60 -9.40
CA PRO A 105 0.54 -2.04 -8.43
C PRO A 105 1.63 -1.01 -8.12
N GLY A 106 1.98 -0.14 -9.07
CA GLY A 106 3.13 0.74 -8.89
C GLY A 106 4.46 -0.01 -8.83
N GLU A 107 4.47 -1.28 -9.22
CA GLU A 107 5.58 -2.22 -9.17
C GLU A 107 6.15 -2.47 -10.57
N VAL A 108 7.43 -2.83 -10.61
CA VAL A 108 8.14 -3.18 -11.84
C VAL A 108 8.93 -4.45 -11.61
N GLU A 109 8.79 -5.43 -12.49
CA GLU A 109 9.74 -6.52 -12.60
C GLU A 109 10.95 -6.02 -13.35
N LEU A 110 12.11 -6.01 -12.69
CA LEU A 110 13.39 -5.57 -13.22
C LEU A 110 14.28 -6.77 -13.53
N VAL A 111 15.15 -6.60 -14.52
CA VAL A 111 16.24 -7.54 -14.84
C VAL A 111 17.57 -6.87 -14.57
N SER A 112 18.48 -7.55 -13.87
CA SER A 112 19.86 -7.11 -13.67
C SER A 112 20.56 -6.91 -15.01
N ALA A 113 21.31 -5.83 -15.15
CA ALA A 113 22.11 -5.57 -16.35
C ALA A 113 23.19 -6.64 -16.61
N LYS A 114 23.47 -7.48 -15.62
CA LYS A 114 24.38 -8.62 -15.75
C LYS A 114 23.75 -9.83 -16.45
N HIS A 115 22.42 -9.83 -16.59
CA HIS A 115 21.62 -10.94 -17.14
C HIS A 115 20.79 -10.50 -18.36
N PRO A 116 21.44 -10.01 -19.43
CA PRO A 116 20.75 -9.51 -20.64
C PRO A 116 20.04 -10.64 -21.43
N GLU A 117 20.28 -11.90 -21.09
CA GLU A 117 19.60 -13.05 -21.64
C GLU A 117 18.14 -13.15 -21.20
N ILE A 118 17.77 -12.61 -20.03
CA ILE A 118 16.40 -12.59 -19.52
C ILE A 118 15.64 -11.48 -20.23
N LYS A 119 14.75 -11.82 -21.16
CA LYS A 119 13.98 -10.90 -21.98
C LYS A 119 12.47 -10.97 -21.74
N SER A 120 12.05 -12.01 -21.03
CA SER A 120 10.65 -12.25 -20.68
C SER A 120 10.56 -13.07 -19.39
N PRO A 121 9.41 -13.11 -18.70
CA PRO A 121 9.22 -13.98 -17.56
C PRO A 121 9.37 -15.49 -17.87
N ALA A 122 9.32 -15.91 -19.13
CA ALA A 122 9.60 -17.29 -19.53
C ALA A 122 11.08 -17.69 -19.32
N ASP A 123 11.96 -16.68 -19.27
CA ASP A 123 13.42 -16.87 -19.09
C ASP A 123 13.83 -16.98 -17.61
N PHE A 124 12.87 -16.96 -16.67
CA PHE A 124 13.15 -17.09 -15.23
C PHE A 124 13.59 -18.48 -14.79
N LYS A 125 13.59 -19.48 -15.70
CA LYS A 125 13.99 -20.84 -15.36
C LYS A 125 15.43 -20.89 -14.86
N GLY A 126 15.60 -21.37 -13.62
CA GLY A 126 16.90 -21.44 -12.94
C GLY A 126 17.36 -20.12 -12.30
N ALA A 127 16.63 -19.02 -12.49
CA ALA A 127 16.98 -17.74 -11.92
C ALA A 127 16.54 -17.62 -10.45
N THR A 128 17.23 -16.75 -9.71
CA THR A 128 16.81 -16.26 -8.40
C THR A 128 16.14 -14.90 -8.58
N LEU A 129 14.88 -14.80 -8.18
CA LEU A 129 14.04 -13.63 -8.33
C LEU A 129 13.88 -12.91 -6.98
N GLY A 130 14.22 -11.63 -6.95
CA GLY A 130 14.12 -10.81 -5.75
C GLY A 130 12.69 -10.31 -5.50
N VAL A 131 12.22 -10.46 -4.27
CA VAL A 131 10.92 -9.93 -3.82
C VAL A 131 11.09 -9.19 -2.50
N THR A 132 10.16 -8.31 -2.14
CA THR A 132 10.28 -7.57 -0.87
C THR A 132 10.09 -8.48 0.35
N GLY A 133 9.26 -9.52 0.23
CA GLY A 133 9.03 -10.54 1.24
C GLY A 133 8.22 -11.68 0.65
N LEU A 134 8.45 -12.90 1.10
CA LEU A 134 7.64 -14.06 0.69
C LEU A 134 6.22 -13.90 1.24
N GLY A 135 5.21 -13.96 0.37
CA GLY A 135 3.81 -13.67 0.69
C GLY A 135 3.42 -12.19 0.57
N SER A 136 4.35 -11.30 0.17
CA SER A 136 4.02 -9.92 -0.21
C SER A 136 3.56 -9.83 -1.66
N SER A 137 2.95 -8.70 -2.05
CA SER A 137 2.45 -8.47 -3.41
C SER A 137 3.53 -8.65 -4.49
N THR A 138 4.76 -8.19 -4.25
CA THR A 138 5.90 -8.41 -5.15
C THR A 138 6.15 -9.91 -5.41
N ASP A 139 6.01 -10.76 -4.39
CA ASP A 139 6.09 -12.21 -4.54
C ASP A 139 4.92 -12.76 -5.37
N PHE A 140 3.69 -12.32 -5.06
CA PHE A 140 2.50 -12.77 -5.77
C PHE A 140 2.56 -12.44 -7.26
N LEU A 141 2.92 -11.21 -7.61
CA LEU A 141 2.97 -10.77 -8.99
C LEU A 141 4.15 -11.40 -9.76
N THR A 142 5.32 -11.55 -9.14
CA THR A 142 6.44 -12.30 -9.74
C THR A 142 6.06 -13.75 -10.05
N GLN A 143 5.41 -14.46 -9.11
CA GLN A 143 4.92 -15.81 -9.34
C GLN A 143 3.88 -15.88 -10.46
N TYR A 144 2.94 -14.92 -10.48
CA TYR A 144 1.94 -14.84 -11.54
C TYR A 144 2.59 -14.69 -12.92
N LEU A 145 3.56 -13.78 -13.07
CA LEU A 145 4.26 -13.56 -14.33
C LEU A 145 5.00 -14.83 -14.79
N ALA A 146 5.69 -15.50 -13.88
CA ALA A 146 6.40 -16.76 -14.15
C ALA A 146 5.43 -17.87 -14.58
N VAL A 147 4.37 -18.11 -13.80
CA VAL A 147 3.41 -19.20 -14.07
C VAL A 147 2.61 -18.93 -15.33
N ARG A 148 2.18 -17.69 -15.58
CA ARG A 148 1.52 -17.30 -16.83
C ARG A 148 2.40 -17.53 -18.06
N SER A 149 3.72 -17.44 -17.89
CA SER A 149 4.71 -17.69 -18.95
C SER A 149 5.09 -19.18 -19.10
N GLY A 150 4.38 -20.08 -18.41
CA GLY A 150 4.52 -21.54 -18.56
C GLY A 150 5.47 -22.18 -17.56
N LEU A 151 6.06 -21.43 -16.63
CA LEU A 151 6.90 -21.96 -15.57
C LEU A 151 6.06 -22.53 -14.42
N LYS A 152 6.68 -23.37 -13.60
CA LYS A 152 6.08 -23.95 -12.39
C LYS A 152 6.84 -23.48 -11.15
N PRO A 153 6.18 -23.41 -9.98
CA PRO A 153 6.89 -23.28 -8.72
C PRO A 153 8.00 -24.34 -8.61
N GLY A 154 9.24 -23.89 -8.35
CA GLY A 154 10.44 -24.73 -8.35
C GLY A 154 11.29 -24.64 -9.63
N ASP A 155 10.78 -24.07 -10.72
CA ASP A 155 11.59 -23.75 -11.90
C ASP A 155 12.49 -22.52 -11.65
N TYR A 156 12.20 -21.71 -10.64
CA TYR A 156 12.92 -20.51 -10.20
C TYR A 156 12.98 -20.46 -8.67
N THR A 157 13.85 -19.63 -8.13
CA THR A 157 13.98 -19.39 -6.68
C THR A 157 13.49 -17.99 -6.34
N LEU A 158 12.70 -17.85 -5.28
CA LEU A 158 12.28 -16.54 -4.72
C LEU A 158 13.17 -16.20 -3.53
N LEU A 159 13.75 -14.99 -3.54
CA LEU A 159 14.62 -14.51 -2.48
C LEU A 159 14.04 -13.22 -1.86
N PRO A 160 13.66 -13.22 -0.57
CA PRO A 160 13.20 -12.00 0.12
C PRO A 160 14.40 -11.08 0.39
N VAL A 161 14.46 -9.97 -0.32
CA VAL A 161 15.57 -9.01 -0.26
C VAL A 161 15.15 -7.62 0.25
N GLY A 162 13.87 -7.44 0.60
CA GLY A 162 13.34 -6.14 1.01
C GLY A 162 13.19 -5.18 -0.17
N ALA A 163 13.22 -3.88 0.12
CA ALA A 163 13.20 -2.79 -0.87
C ALA A 163 14.37 -1.83 -0.62
N GLY A 164 14.50 -0.79 -1.42
CA GLY A 164 15.54 0.23 -1.24
C GLY A 164 16.96 -0.33 -1.38
N ASN A 165 17.81 0.03 -0.43
CA ASN A 165 19.24 -0.29 -0.50
C ASN A 165 19.52 -1.81 -0.46
N THR A 166 18.71 -2.61 0.21
CA THR A 166 18.89 -4.07 0.27
C THR A 166 18.59 -4.73 -1.07
N PHE A 167 17.53 -4.28 -1.76
CA PHE A 167 17.24 -4.74 -3.12
C PHE A 167 18.34 -4.35 -4.10
N ILE A 168 18.80 -3.09 -4.04
CA ILE A 168 19.91 -2.59 -4.87
C ILE A 168 21.20 -3.41 -4.62
N ALA A 169 21.50 -3.71 -3.36
CA ALA A 169 22.67 -4.53 -3.02
C ALA A 169 22.54 -5.96 -3.58
N ALA A 170 21.36 -6.57 -3.53
CA ALA A 170 21.13 -7.90 -4.08
C ALA A 170 21.36 -7.96 -5.61
N VAL A 171 20.91 -6.92 -6.35
CA VAL A 171 21.19 -6.77 -7.78
C VAL A 171 22.70 -6.63 -8.04
N LYS A 172 23.36 -5.70 -7.32
CA LYS A 172 24.80 -5.42 -7.49
C LYS A 172 25.68 -6.64 -7.21
N GLN A 173 25.33 -7.41 -6.18
CA GLN A 173 26.08 -8.60 -5.74
C GLN A 173 25.70 -9.86 -6.51
N ASP A 174 24.82 -9.73 -7.51
CA ASP A 174 24.35 -10.86 -8.33
C ASP A 174 23.63 -11.96 -7.53
N GLN A 175 23.02 -11.56 -6.40
CA GLN A 175 22.19 -12.46 -5.60
C GLN A 175 20.83 -12.73 -6.24
N ILE A 176 20.35 -11.80 -7.06
CA ILE A 176 19.13 -11.89 -7.84
C ILE A 176 19.40 -11.49 -9.30
N GLN A 177 18.87 -12.26 -10.25
CA GLN A 177 19.00 -12.00 -11.68
C GLN A 177 17.87 -11.12 -12.21
N ALA A 178 16.70 -11.23 -11.59
CA ALA A 178 15.54 -10.35 -11.81
C ALA A 178 14.82 -10.15 -10.47
N GLY A 179 13.84 -9.26 -10.44
CA GLY A 179 13.04 -9.10 -9.23
C GLY A 179 12.08 -7.93 -9.29
N MET A 180 11.05 -7.99 -8.45
CA MET A 180 9.98 -7.00 -8.39
C MET A 180 10.19 -6.05 -7.22
N THR A 181 10.10 -4.75 -7.53
CA THR A 181 10.23 -3.69 -6.54
C THR A 181 9.39 -2.46 -6.90
N THR A 182 9.47 -1.43 -6.07
CA THR A 182 8.69 -0.18 -6.17
C THR A 182 9.60 1.04 -6.27
N GLU A 183 9.02 2.21 -6.58
CA GLU A 183 9.74 3.49 -6.43
C GLU A 183 10.03 3.78 -4.93
N PRO A 184 11.16 4.40 -4.60
CA PRO A 184 12.20 4.98 -5.47
C PRO A 184 13.33 4.01 -5.87
N THR A 185 13.23 2.73 -5.54
CA THR A 185 14.26 1.71 -5.87
C THR A 185 14.41 1.54 -7.38
N ILE A 186 13.28 1.51 -8.10
CA ILE A 186 13.22 1.40 -9.56
C ILE A 186 14.05 2.52 -10.20
N ALA A 187 13.72 3.77 -9.89
CA ALA A 187 14.39 4.94 -10.47
C ALA A 187 15.91 4.94 -10.20
N LYS A 188 16.35 4.49 -9.02
CA LYS A 188 17.78 4.40 -8.68
C LYS A 188 18.50 3.38 -9.55
N LEU A 189 17.95 2.17 -9.71
CA LEU A 189 18.56 1.10 -10.51
C LEU A 189 18.60 1.46 -12.00
N LEU A 190 17.52 2.08 -12.52
CA LEU A 190 17.49 2.54 -13.91
C LEU A 190 18.50 3.67 -14.17
N LYS A 191 18.59 4.64 -13.25
CA LYS A 191 19.52 5.78 -13.37
C LYS A 191 20.98 5.32 -13.40
N THR A 192 21.32 4.29 -12.65
CA THR A 192 22.69 3.76 -12.58
C THR A 192 22.99 2.73 -13.67
N GLY A 193 21.99 2.33 -14.46
CA GLY A 193 22.11 1.32 -15.50
C GLY A 193 22.35 -0.09 -14.96
N GLU A 194 22.03 -0.33 -13.68
CA GLU A 194 22.24 -1.63 -13.01
C GLU A 194 21.10 -2.62 -13.27
N ALA A 195 19.97 -2.13 -13.75
CA ALA A 195 18.84 -2.94 -14.15
C ALA A 195 18.09 -2.30 -15.32
N SER A 196 17.27 -3.09 -16.00
CA SER A 196 16.32 -2.67 -17.01
C SER A 196 14.91 -3.16 -16.67
N ILE A 197 13.89 -2.51 -17.26
CA ILE A 197 12.50 -2.88 -17.08
C ILE A 197 12.18 -4.13 -17.91
N LEU A 198 11.61 -5.14 -17.27
CA LEU A 198 11.06 -6.32 -17.93
C LEU A 198 9.53 -6.21 -18.05
N VAL A 199 8.84 -5.95 -16.95
CA VAL A 199 7.39 -5.72 -16.91
C VAL A 199 7.10 -4.51 -16.04
N ASP A 200 6.44 -3.52 -16.59
CA ASP A 200 6.08 -2.28 -15.92
C ASP A 200 4.58 -2.29 -15.54
N MET A 201 4.27 -2.09 -14.28
CA MET A 201 2.89 -2.02 -13.77
C MET A 201 2.67 -0.73 -12.96
N ARG A 202 3.40 0.35 -13.30
CA ARG A 202 3.29 1.65 -12.60
C ARG A 202 2.10 2.49 -13.05
N THR A 203 1.44 2.14 -14.16
CA THR A 203 0.24 2.85 -14.62
C THR A 203 -0.91 1.87 -14.88
N PRO A 204 -2.18 2.34 -14.86
CA PRO A 204 -3.32 1.49 -15.17
C PRO A 204 -3.23 0.81 -16.53
N GLU A 205 -2.76 1.53 -17.57
CA GLU A 205 -2.64 1.00 -18.92
C GLU A 205 -1.65 -0.16 -18.98
N LYS A 206 -0.46 0.02 -18.42
CA LYS A 206 0.58 -1.02 -18.38
C LYS A 206 0.18 -2.19 -17.48
N THR A 207 -0.56 -1.92 -16.42
CA THR A 207 -1.14 -2.96 -15.55
C THR A 207 -2.12 -3.82 -16.34
N LYS A 208 -3.00 -3.21 -17.14
CA LYS A 208 -3.93 -3.96 -18.01
C LYS A 208 -3.22 -4.81 -19.04
N GLU A 209 -2.13 -4.32 -19.61
CA GLU A 209 -1.28 -5.10 -20.53
C GLU A 209 -0.66 -6.32 -19.82
N ALA A 210 -0.14 -6.13 -18.61
CA ALA A 210 0.54 -7.17 -17.86
C ALA A 210 -0.43 -8.18 -17.23
N LEU A 211 -1.55 -7.75 -16.66
CA LEU A 211 -2.43 -8.56 -15.82
C LEU A 211 -3.79 -8.85 -16.44
N GLY A 212 -4.16 -8.11 -17.51
CA GLY A 212 -5.43 -8.27 -18.22
C GLY A 212 -6.60 -7.52 -17.61
N GLY A 213 -6.37 -6.60 -16.68
CA GLY A 213 -7.39 -5.76 -16.04
C GLY A 213 -6.81 -4.79 -15.03
N ASP A 214 -7.65 -3.98 -14.40
CA ASP A 214 -7.27 -3.15 -13.28
C ASP A 214 -6.85 -4.04 -12.09
N TYR A 215 -5.78 -3.64 -11.39
CA TYR A 215 -5.30 -4.35 -10.21
C TYR A 215 -5.18 -3.36 -9.06
N PRO A 216 -6.25 -3.20 -8.25
CA PRO A 216 -6.18 -2.39 -7.05
C PRO A 216 -5.09 -2.93 -6.12
N ALA A 217 -4.24 -2.05 -5.66
CA ALA A 217 -3.04 -2.43 -4.93
C ALA A 217 -2.98 -1.73 -3.57
N ALA A 218 -2.21 -0.66 -3.41
CA ALA A 218 -2.12 0.00 -2.12
C ALA A 218 -3.49 0.43 -1.58
N SER A 219 -3.74 0.10 -0.33
CA SER A 219 -4.98 0.39 0.36
C SER A 219 -4.74 0.55 1.86
N PHE A 220 -5.72 1.10 2.57
CA PHE A 220 -5.81 1.01 4.01
C PHE A 220 -6.83 -0.05 4.37
N TYR A 221 -6.40 -1.08 5.10
CA TYR A 221 -7.25 -2.18 5.52
C TYR A 221 -7.14 -2.47 7.01
N VAL A 222 -8.20 -3.05 7.55
CA VAL A 222 -8.39 -3.37 8.97
C VAL A 222 -8.94 -4.78 9.14
N GLN A 223 -8.87 -5.36 10.35
CA GLN A 223 -9.58 -6.60 10.64
C GLN A 223 -11.10 -6.35 10.58
N SER A 224 -11.85 -7.27 9.96
CA SER A 224 -13.32 -7.17 9.89
C SER A 224 -13.96 -7.14 11.29
N SER A 225 -13.42 -7.89 12.23
CA SER A 225 -13.89 -7.88 13.62
C SER A 225 -13.65 -6.56 14.35
N TRP A 226 -12.54 -5.87 14.04
CA TRP A 226 -12.29 -4.53 14.58
C TRP A 226 -13.30 -3.53 14.01
N LEU A 227 -13.56 -3.61 12.71
CA LEU A 227 -14.45 -2.70 12.00
C LEU A 227 -15.88 -2.72 12.54
N GLU A 228 -16.37 -3.88 13.00
CA GLU A 228 -17.72 -4.02 13.59
C GLU A 228 -17.94 -3.13 14.81
N GLY A 229 -16.90 -2.91 15.61
CA GLY A 229 -16.98 -2.11 16.84
C GLY A 229 -16.44 -0.68 16.73
N HIS A 230 -15.80 -0.30 15.59
CA HIS A 230 -15.04 0.96 15.47
C HIS A 230 -15.38 1.73 14.19
N LYS A 231 -16.67 1.78 13.84
CA LYS A 231 -17.13 2.45 12.60
C LYS A 231 -16.85 3.96 12.61
N ASP A 232 -16.90 4.59 13.76
CA ASP A 232 -16.63 6.03 13.88
C ASP A 232 -15.15 6.34 13.63
N GLU A 233 -14.23 5.53 14.18
CA GLU A 233 -12.80 5.66 13.95
C GLU A 233 -12.44 5.34 12.49
N ALA A 234 -13.06 4.30 11.91
CA ALA A 234 -12.91 3.94 10.51
C ALA A 234 -13.37 5.06 9.58
N GLN A 235 -14.49 5.74 9.90
CA GLN A 235 -14.97 6.90 9.14
C GLN A 235 -14.01 8.08 9.24
N LYS A 236 -13.50 8.38 10.43
CA LYS A 236 -12.50 9.44 10.63
C LYS A 236 -11.22 9.17 9.84
N LEU A 237 -10.72 7.93 9.86
CA LEU A 237 -9.56 7.51 9.07
C LEU A 237 -9.83 7.64 7.56
N ALA A 238 -10.99 7.18 7.09
CA ALA A 238 -11.38 7.29 5.69
C ALA A 238 -11.48 8.76 5.25
N ASN A 239 -12.08 9.64 6.06
CA ASN A 239 -12.14 11.08 5.78
C ASN A 239 -10.73 11.67 5.58
N ALA A 240 -9.79 11.35 6.48
CA ALA A 240 -8.41 11.83 6.41
C ALA A 240 -7.71 11.33 5.14
N PHE A 241 -7.82 10.04 4.84
CA PHE A 241 -7.20 9.45 3.65
C PHE A 241 -7.84 9.95 2.35
N VAL A 242 -9.17 10.03 2.26
CA VAL A 242 -9.85 10.55 1.07
C VAL A 242 -9.44 12.00 0.79
N LYS A 243 -9.30 12.83 1.83
CA LYS A 243 -8.79 14.20 1.69
C LYS A 243 -7.36 14.20 1.11
N THR A 244 -6.52 13.25 1.53
CA THR A 244 -5.18 13.06 0.97
C THR A 244 -5.22 12.60 -0.49
N MET A 245 -6.10 11.66 -0.84
CA MET A 245 -6.24 11.22 -2.23
C MET A 245 -6.67 12.36 -3.15
N LYS A 246 -7.61 13.22 -2.71
CA LYS A 246 -8.00 14.44 -3.43
C LYS A 246 -6.81 15.41 -3.56
N PHE A 247 -5.98 15.55 -2.52
CA PHE A 247 -4.76 16.36 -2.59
C PHE A 247 -3.79 15.81 -3.66
N ILE A 248 -3.50 14.50 -3.65
CA ILE A 248 -2.64 13.86 -4.64
C ILE A 248 -3.19 14.06 -6.06
N ALA A 249 -4.48 13.92 -6.27
CA ALA A 249 -5.12 14.08 -7.59
C ALA A 249 -4.92 15.49 -8.18
N THR A 250 -4.93 16.53 -7.33
CA THR A 250 -4.96 17.94 -7.74
C THR A 250 -3.61 18.64 -7.70
N HIS A 251 -2.57 18.03 -7.12
CA HIS A 251 -1.24 18.65 -6.99
C HIS A 251 -0.19 17.95 -7.85
N SER A 252 0.84 18.67 -8.24
CA SER A 252 1.98 18.14 -8.99
C SER A 252 2.85 17.21 -8.11
N ALA A 253 3.72 16.44 -8.76
CA ALA A 253 4.66 15.58 -8.04
C ALA A 253 5.62 16.39 -7.17
N GLU A 254 6.02 17.59 -7.61
CA GLU A 254 6.85 18.53 -6.88
C GLU A 254 6.15 19.02 -5.61
N GLU A 255 4.90 19.48 -5.74
CA GLU A 255 4.10 19.98 -4.61
C GLU A 255 3.83 18.89 -3.58
N ILE A 256 3.59 17.65 -4.03
CA ILE A 256 3.43 16.49 -3.15
C ILE A 256 4.76 16.19 -2.44
N ALA A 257 5.87 16.15 -3.19
CA ALA A 257 7.18 15.90 -2.62
C ALA A 257 7.53 16.93 -1.55
N ASP A 258 7.22 18.22 -1.75
CA ASP A 258 7.51 19.28 -0.79
C ASP A 258 6.77 19.12 0.55
N LYS A 259 5.73 18.29 0.61
CA LYS A 259 5.03 17.92 1.85
C LYS A 259 5.64 16.70 2.55
N MET A 260 6.47 15.93 1.83
CA MET A 260 7.09 14.73 2.40
C MET A 260 8.35 15.07 3.21
N PRO A 261 8.65 14.31 4.27
CA PRO A 261 9.92 14.44 4.97
C PRO A 261 11.11 14.19 4.04
N LYS A 262 12.20 14.96 4.21
CA LYS A 262 13.37 14.90 3.32
C LYS A 262 14.03 13.51 3.24
N ASP A 263 13.90 12.71 4.28
CA ASP A 263 14.45 11.35 4.33
C ASP A 263 13.79 10.42 3.28
N TYR A 264 12.56 10.75 2.83
CA TYR A 264 11.87 10.02 1.78
C TYR A 264 12.48 10.20 0.40
N TYR A 265 13.25 11.27 0.18
CA TYR A 265 13.94 11.50 -1.10
C TYR A 265 15.09 10.54 -1.35
N ALA A 266 15.45 9.72 -0.36
CA ALA A 266 16.55 8.78 -0.45
C ALA A 266 17.86 9.42 -0.96
N GLY A 267 18.08 10.70 -0.56
CA GLY A 267 19.23 11.51 -0.92
C GLY A 267 19.15 12.21 -2.29
N ASN A 268 18.05 12.05 -3.05
CA ASN A 268 17.89 12.68 -4.37
C ASN A 268 16.44 13.08 -4.64
N ARG A 269 16.10 14.34 -4.31
CA ARG A 269 14.75 14.88 -4.50
C ARG A 269 14.27 14.82 -5.95
N ASP A 270 15.14 15.19 -6.91
CA ASP A 270 14.72 15.25 -8.32
C ASP A 270 14.37 13.85 -8.84
N LEU A 271 15.13 12.83 -8.46
CA LEU A 271 14.84 11.45 -8.79
C LEU A 271 13.55 10.94 -8.13
N TYR A 272 13.31 11.35 -6.87
CA TYR A 272 12.07 11.05 -6.16
C TYR A 272 10.85 11.65 -6.85
N VAL A 273 10.94 12.94 -7.25
CA VAL A 273 9.89 13.64 -7.99
C VAL A 273 9.66 13.00 -9.36
N GLN A 274 10.74 12.64 -10.07
CA GLN A 274 10.62 11.96 -11.38
C GLN A 274 9.89 10.61 -11.25
N GLY A 275 10.24 9.80 -10.25
CA GLY A 275 9.56 8.53 -9.97
C GLY A 275 8.07 8.75 -9.67
N LEU A 276 7.77 9.73 -8.82
CA LEU A 276 6.39 10.08 -8.45
C LEU A 276 5.59 10.57 -9.65
N ALA A 277 6.16 11.45 -10.48
CA ALA A 277 5.50 11.94 -11.70
C ALA A 277 5.18 10.80 -12.68
N GLY A 278 6.10 9.85 -12.83
CA GLY A 278 5.91 8.68 -13.71
C GLY A 278 4.87 7.67 -13.19
N GLY A 279 4.68 7.61 -11.87
CA GLY A 279 3.76 6.66 -11.23
C GLY A 279 2.47 7.28 -10.68
N LYS A 280 2.32 8.60 -10.66
CA LYS A 280 1.19 9.28 -10.03
C LYS A 280 -0.18 8.79 -10.52
N ALA A 281 -0.29 8.39 -11.78
CA ALA A 281 -1.52 7.87 -12.37
C ALA A 281 -2.00 6.55 -11.73
N MET A 282 -1.14 5.87 -10.94
CA MET A 282 -1.55 4.69 -10.18
C MET A 282 -2.57 5.02 -9.08
N PHE A 283 -2.54 6.24 -8.52
CA PHE A 283 -3.39 6.59 -7.40
C PHE A 283 -4.84 6.81 -7.83
N THR A 284 -5.77 6.35 -6.99
CA THR A 284 -7.19 6.68 -7.15
C THR A 284 -7.42 8.15 -6.80
N PRO A 285 -8.34 8.86 -7.45
CA PRO A 285 -8.58 10.27 -7.14
C PRO A 285 -9.35 10.50 -5.84
N ASP A 286 -10.04 9.49 -5.33
CA ASP A 286 -11.05 9.62 -4.29
C ASP A 286 -11.06 8.49 -3.24
N GLY A 287 -10.16 7.53 -3.34
CA GLY A 287 -10.08 6.40 -2.41
C GLY A 287 -11.04 5.25 -2.70
N ARG A 288 -11.75 5.25 -3.84
CA ARG A 288 -12.70 4.20 -4.21
C ARG A 288 -12.02 2.99 -4.82
N MET A 289 -12.57 1.82 -4.53
CA MET A 289 -12.19 0.58 -5.18
C MET A 289 -12.66 0.59 -6.65
N PRO A 290 -11.75 0.37 -7.63
CA PRO A 290 -12.16 0.15 -9.01
C PRO A 290 -13.07 -1.08 -9.13
N ALA A 291 -14.24 -0.92 -9.77
CA ALA A 291 -15.27 -1.96 -9.78
C ALA A 291 -14.79 -3.30 -10.36
N ASP A 292 -13.98 -3.25 -11.42
CA ASP A 292 -13.46 -4.43 -12.13
C ASP A 292 -12.14 -4.97 -11.54
N GLY A 293 -11.61 -4.28 -10.52
CA GLY A 293 -10.32 -4.62 -9.93
C GLY A 293 -10.30 -5.90 -9.11
N PRO A 294 -11.19 -6.08 -8.11
CA PRO A 294 -11.18 -7.25 -7.24
C PRO A 294 -11.24 -8.60 -7.99
N PRO A 295 -12.06 -8.76 -9.05
CA PRO A 295 -12.04 -9.97 -9.87
C PRO A 295 -10.67 -10.24 -10.54
N THR A 296 -9.98 -9.20 -10.98
CA THR A 296 -8.62 -9.33 -11.56
C THR A 296 -7.63 -9.82 -10.51
N VAL A 297 -7.67 -9.26 -9.30
CA VAL A 297 -6.80 -9.71 -8.19
C VAL A 297 -7.05 -11.19 -7.88
N LEU A 298 -8.31 -11.59 -7.74
CA LEU A 298 -8.66 -12.98 -7.51
C LEU A 298 -8.15 -13.90 -8.63
N LYS A 299 -8.31 -13.50 -9.90
CA LYS A 299 -7.82 -14.25 -11.06
C LYS A 299 -6.30 -14.40 -11.01
N VAL A 300 -5.56 -13.33 -10.72
CA VAL A 300 -4.09 -13.33 -10.62
C VAL A 300 -3.64 -14.30 -9.54
N LEU A 301 -4.18 -14.17 -8.33
CA LEU A 301 -3.82 -15.03 -7.21
C LEU A 301 -4.19 -16.52 -7.47
N SER A 302 -5.35 -16.78 -8.06
CA SER A 302 -5.82 -18.14 -8.37
C SER A 302 -4.94 -18.86 -9.39
N THR A 303 -4.14 -18.13 -10.18
CA THR A 303 -3.25 -18.71 -11.20
C THR A 303 -2.12 -19.53 -10.58
N PHE A 304 -1.57 -19.13 -9.44
CA PHE A 304 -0.40 -19.78 -8.83
C PHE A 304 -0.64 -20.24 -7.39
N SER A 305 -1.55 -19.61 -6.65
CA SER A 305 -1.71 -19.86 -5.21
C SER A 305 -2.47 -21.14 -4.94
N LYS A 306 -1.79 -22.10 -4.29
CA LYS A 306 -2.41 -23.37 -3.86
C LYS A 306 -3.49 -23.14 -2.80
N SER A 307 -3.41 -22.08 -2.01
CA SER A 307 -4.38 -21.78 -0.96
C SER A 307 -5.74 -21.36 -1.52
N LEU A 308 -5.79 -20.85 -2.75
CA LEU A 308 -7.03 -20.47 -3.44
C LEU A 308 -7.64 -21.58 -4.28
N GLN A 309 -6.89 -22.64 -4.59
CA GLN A 309 -7.39 -23.74 -5.43
C GLN A 309 -8.61 -24.41 -4.81
N GLY A 310 -9.71 -24.47 -5.58
CA GLY A 310 -10.98 -25.07 -5.14
C GLY A 310 -11.77 -24.30 -4.09
N LYS A 311 -11.32 -23.08 -3.73
CA LYS A 311 -12.02 -22.23 -2.77
C LYS A 311 -12.83 -21.15 -3.47
N GLN A 312 -14.01 -20.88 -2.91
CA GLN A 312 -14.80 -19.72 -3.28
C GLN A 312 -14.43 -18.54 -2.38
N ILE A 313 -14.01 -17.45 -3.00
CA ILE A 313 -13.72 -16.21 -2.32
C ILE A 313 -14.88 -15.25 -2.51
N ASP A 314 -15.44 -14.77 -1.41
CA ASP A 314 -16.48 -13.74 -1.40
C ASP A 314 -15.82 -12.36 -1.44
N LEU A 315 -15.67 -11.79 -2.64
CA LEU A 315 -15.04 -10.49 -2.84
C LEU A 315 -15.75 -9.36 -2.10
N SER A 316 -17.05 -9.49 -1.80
CA SER A 316 -17.79 -8.48 -1.04
C SER A 316 -17.32 -8.35 0.41
N LYS A 317 -16.57 -9.33 0.93
CA LYS A 317 -15.97 -9.34 2.26
C LYS A 317 -14.50 -8.89 2.27
N THR A 318 -13.94 -8.54 1.12
CA THR A 318 -12.53 -8.12 1.01
C THR A 318 -12.35 -6.60 1.02
N TYR A 319 -13.42 -5.86 0.77
CA TYR A 319 -13.44 -4.39 0.82
C TYR A 319 -14.84 -3.86 1.14
N THR A 320 -14.91 -2.59 1.50
CA THR A 320 -16.17 -1.83 1.57
C THR A 320 -15.96 -0.41 1.06
N THR A 321 -16.98 0.16 0.42
CA THR A 321 -16.99 1.57 0.00
C THR A 321 -17.79 2.46 0.97
N GLU A 322 -18.39 1.89 2.01
CA GLU A 322 -19.27 2.59 2.98
C GLU A 322 -18.61 3.91 3.48
N PHE A 323 -17.34 3.83 3.86
CA PHE A 323 -16.64 4.96 4.48
C PHE A 323 -16.16 6.01 3.47
N VAL A 324 -15.72 5.58 2.28
CA VAL A 324 -15.32 6.54 1.23
C VAL A 324 -16.53 7.21 0.60
N ASP A 325 -17.68 6.54 0.52
CA ASP A 325 -18.93 7.10 0.03
C ASP A 325 -19.49 8.16 0.98
N ALA A 326 -19.29 8.00 2.29
CA ALA A 326 -19.70 8.94 3.32
C ALA A 326 -18.62 10.00 3.63
N ALA A 327 -17.42 9.95 3.02
CA ALA A 327 -16.31 10.86 3.32
C ALA A 327 -16.61 12.31 2.90
N LYS A 328 -16.30 13.26 3.79
CA LYS A 328 -16.58 14.69 3.65
C LYS A 328 -15.33 15.47 3.21
#